data_aaa9ab0ef1dbef69e8a04f5d1da14e9d
#
_entry.id   aaa9ab0ef1dbef69e8a04f5d1da14e9d
#
_cell.length_a   1.000
_cell.length_b   1.000
_cell.length_c   1.000
_cell.angle_alpha   90.00
_cell.angle_beta   90.00
_cell.angle_gamma   90.00
#
_symmetry.space_group_name_H-M   'P 1'
#
loop_
_entity.id
_entity.type
_entity.pdbx_description
1 polymer ?
#
loop_
_entity_poly.entity_id
_entity_poly.type
_entity_poly.pdbx_seq_one_letter_code
_entity_poly.pdbx_strand_id
1 'polypeptide(L)'
;MNIATMTDPAWIGSAILAGIILFSSWLILPTVFQINPILKILTPLFEMIGSILALIFGFMAFMLFLARDTESVTPSTTYKPAYQPPKPSQKLLNDNPSPYADSNPEQPYGWSLSLLRSLEWKRFEDLCNEYHRECGLRSTTTGLGADGGVDIRLFHRKSGELIAVTQCKARSNRPIGVDLVRQLLGTMTHEKVPIGTFITNGTFTKPAEELAKEDRIILVDGKHFIELIEQMPALSRARLLAFATEGDYTTPTCPHCGIKMVPRTNRRKGNKFWGCKNYTKYPPCKQILQMRKGTD
;
A
#
# COMPACT_ATOMS: atom_id res chain seq x y z
N MET A 1 -8.65 -27.70 17.90
CA MET A 1 -7.92 -26.67 18.65
C MET A 1 -6.55 -27.23 18.99
N ASN A 2 -5.57 -27.02 18.09
CA ASN A 2 -4.20 -27.60 18.21
C ASN A 2 -3.25 -26.53 18.71
N ILE A 3 -2.70 -26.76 19.90
CA ILE A 3 -1.78 -25.88 20.65
C ILE A 3 -0.31 -25.97 20.15
N ALA A 4 -0.07 -26.47 18.95
CA ALA A 4 1.25 -26.92 18.48
C ALA A 4 2.01 -25.94 17.56
N THR A 5 1.67 -24.63 17.50
CA THR A 5 2.35 -23.69 16.58
C THR A 5 2.83 -22.39 17.25
N MET A 6 3.26 -22.43 18.52
CA MET A 6 3.66 -21.20 19.24
C MET A 6 5.15 -21.10 19.61
N THR A 7 6.03 -21.87 19.02
CA THR A 7 7.46 -21.78 19.40
C THR A 7 8.37 -21.77 18.17
N ASP A 8 8.74 -20.58 17.70
CA ASP A 8 9.95 -20.41 16.88
C ASP A 8 11.17 -20.61 17.80
N PRO A 9 12.01 -21.65 17.60
CA PRO A 9 13.01 -22.07 18.60
C PRO A 9 14.23 -21.14 18.72
N ALA A 10 14.47 -20.26 17.74
CA ALA A 10 15.73 -19.51 17.66
C ALA A 10 15.93 -18.45 18.77
N TRP A 11 14.94 -17.59 19.03
CA TRP A 11 15.05 -16.55 20.08
C TRP A 11 14.94 -17.13 21.48
N ILE A 12 14.16 -18.22 21.64
CA ILE A 12 14.01 -18.95 22.90
C ILE A 12 15.35 -19.56 23.28
N GLY A 13 16.06 -20.18 22.32
CA GLY A 13 17.40 -20.75 22.56
C GLY A 13 18.40 -19.68 23.04
N SER A 14 18.43 -18.52 22.44
CA SER A 14 19.30 -17.41 22.84
C SER A 14 18.93 -16.84 24.21
N ALA A 15 17.66 -16.75 24.55
CA ALA A 15 17.20 -16.28 25.86
C ALA A 15 17.53 -17.28 26.97
N ILE A 16 17.37 -18.58 26.73
CA ILE A 16 17.75 -19.66 27.66
C ILE A 16 19.24 -19.65 27.88
N LEU A 17 20.07 -19.52 26.83
CA LEU A 17 21.51 -19.48 26.92
C LEU A 17 21.99 -18.26 27.71
N ALA A 18 21.41 -17.09 27.52
CA ALA A 18 21.68 -15.89 28.33
C ALA A 18 21.38 -16.13 29.83
N GLY A 19 20.25 -16.77 30.14
CA GLY A 19 19.86 -17.12 31.49
C GLY A 19 20.85 -18.11 32.15
N ILE A 20 21.30 -19.13 31.42
CA ILE A 20 22.28 -20.11 31.90
C ILE A 20 23.63 -19.41 32.16
N ILE A 21 24.10 -18.54 31.29
CA ILE A 21 25.34 -17.79 31.46
C ILE A 21 25.28 -16.90 32.70
N LEU A 22 24.18 -16.16 32.90
CA LEU A 22 23.99 -15.34 34.09
C LEU A 22 23.99 -16.18 35.37
N PHE A 23 23.22 -17.26 35.40
CA PHE A 23 23.11 -18.14 36.54
C PHE A 23 24.45 -18.77 36.90
N SER A 24 25.20 -19.25 35.91
CA SER A 24 26.54 -19.84 36.13
C SER A 24 27.56 -18.78 36.59
N SER A 25 27.56 -17.60 36.01
CA SER A 25 28.51 -16.52 36.36
C SER A 25 28.28 -15.94 37.74
N TRP A 26 27.05 -15.84 38.21
CA TRP A 26 26.68 -15.15 39.44
C TRP A 26 26.52 -16.12 40.64
N LEU A 27 26.12 -17.35 40.40
CA LEU A 27 25.84 -18.30 41.47
C LEU A 27 26.87 -19.45 41.60
N ILE A 28 27.24 -20.04 40.47
CA ILE A 28 28.14 -21.23 40.49
C ILE A 28 29.60 -20.83 40.56
N LEU A 29 30.05 -19.92 39.68
CA LEU A 29 31.46 -19.54 39.63
C LEU A 29 31.98 -18.97 40.97
N PRO A 30 31.31 -18.01 41.64
CA PRO A 30 31.82 -17.48 42.91
C PRO A 30 31.97 -18.54 44.00
N THR A 31 31.02 -19.50 44.08
CA THR A 31 31.08 -20.58 45.08
C THR A 31 32.21 -21.54 44.83
N VAL A 32 32.48 -21.90 43.58
CA VAL A 32 33.58 -22.79 43.20
C VAL A 32 34.95 -22.10 43.39
N PHE A 33 35.06 -20.81 43.05
CA PHE A 33 36.31 -20.08 43.14
C PHE A 33 36.71 -19.70 44.58
N GLN A 34 35.80 -19.74 45.54
CA GLN A 34 36.12 -19.53 46.95
C GLN A 34 37.00 -20.64 47.54
N ILE A 35 37.06 -21.85 46.92
CA ILE A 35 37.83 -22.98 47.36
C ILE A 35 39.34 -22.80 47.10
N ASN A 36 39.70 -21.97 46.10
CA ASN A 36 41.10 -21.74 45.74
C ASN A 36 41.46 -20.24 45.81
N PRO A 37 42.44 -19.82 46.64
CA PRO A 37 42.80 -18.41 46.86
C PRO A 37 43.28 -17.69 45.58
N ILE A 38 43.88 -18.40 44.63
CA ILE A 38 44.32 -17.82 43.35
C ILE A 38 43.13 -17.51 42.45
N LEU A 39 42.13 -18.40 42.39
CA LEU A 39 40.92 -18.24 41.57
C LEU A 39 40.01 -17.15 42.14
N LYS A 40 40.02 -16.89 43.43
CA LYS A 40 39.25 -15.81 44.08
C LYS A 40 39.61 -14.43 43.56
N ILE A 41 40.86 -14.17 43.18
CA ILE A 41 41.31 -12.89 42.59
C ILE A 41 40.71 -12.67 41.19
N LEU A 42 40.40 -13.75 40.46
CA LEU A 42 39.85 -13.70 39.10
C LEU A 42 38.32 -13.65 39.06
N THR A 43 37.63 -13.85 40.19
CA THR A 43 36.15 -13.85 40.27
C THR A 43 35.53 -12.61 39.64
N PRO A 44 35.93 -11.34 39.96
CA PRO A 44 35.29 -10.15 39.40
C PRO A 44 35.47 -10.04 37.87
N LEU A 45 36.58 -10.59 37.35
CA LEU A 45 36.81 -10.62 35.90
C LEU A 45 35.82 -11.57 35.19
N PHE A 46 35.58 -12.75 35.76
CA PHE A 46 34.64 -13.72 35.21
C PHE A 46 33.19 -13.27 35.35
N GLU A 47 32.81 -12.59 36.43
CA GLU A 47 31.49 -11.97 36.61
C GLU A 47 31.25 -10.87 35.55
N MET A 48 32.27 -10.03 35.29
CA MET A 48 32.19 -8.98 34.29
C MET A 48 32.03 -9.58 32.87
N ILE A 49 32.87 -10.58 32.52
CA ILE A 49 32.77 -11.24 31.20
C ILE A 49 31.43 -11.95 31.02
N GLY A 50 30.97 -12.66 32.05
CA GLY A 50 29.68 -13.35 32.04
C GLY A 50 28.49 -12.36 31.84
N SER A 51 28.55 -11.23 32.53
CA SER A 51 27.54 -10.18 32.38
C SER A 51 27.52 -9.57 30.97
N ILE A 52 28.67 -9.32 30.36
CA ILE A 52 28.78 -8.80 28.99
C ILE A 52 28.23 -9.83 27.99
N LEU A 53 28.61 -11.12 28.13
CA LEU A 53 28.07 -12.17 27.25
C LEU A 53 26.56 -12.33 27.38
N ALA A 54 26.04 -12.27 28.60
CA ALA A 54 24.59 -12.33 28.82
C ALA A 54 23.84 -11.14 28.19
N LEU A 55 24.42 -9.94 28.25
CA LEU A 55 23.85 -8.76 27.55
C LEU A 55 23.87 -8.93 26.03
N ILE A 56 24.95 -9.48 25.46
CA ILE A 56 25.03 -9.74 24.01
C ILE A 56 23.98 -10.75 23.58
N PHE A 57 23.85 -11.88 24.28
CA PHE A 57 22.84 -12.89 23.94
C PHE A 57 21.42 -12.42 24.22
N GLY A 58 21.22 -11.64 25.29
CA GLY A 58 19.92 -10.99 25.56
C GLY A 58 19.52 -9.99 24.49
N PHE A 59 20.46 -9.17 24.04
CA PHE A 59 20.24 -8.24 22.93
C PHE A 59 20.00 -8.97 21.60
N MET A 60 20.73 -10.05 21.33
CA MET A 60 20.50 -10.87 20.15
C MET A 60 19.12 -11.55 20.19
N ALA A 61 18.71 -12.07 21.35
CA ALA A 61 17.37 -12.63 21.53
C ALA A 61 16.28 -11.56 21.33
N PHE A 62 16.50 -10.35 21.83
CA PHE A 62 15.59 -9.20 21.62
C PHE A 62 15.52 -8.77 20.16
N MET A 63 16.66 -8.72 19.46
CA MET A 63 16.69 -8.41 18.02
C MET A 63 16.01 -9.50 17.19
N LEU A 64 16.23 -10.80 17.51
CA LEU A 64 15.51 -11.90 16.86
C LEU A 64 14.00 -11.87 17.19
N PHE A 65 13.63 -11.45 18.40
CA PHE A 65 12.23 -11.24 18.76
C PHE A 65 11.59 -10.10 17.97
N LEU A 66 12.29 -8.98 17.76
CA LEU A 66 11.85 -7.88 16.90
C LEU A 66 11.83 -8.28 15.41
N ALA A 67 12.86 -9.01 14.95
CA ALA A 67 12.94 -9.50 13.57
C ALA A 67 11.88 -10.56 13.24
N ARG A 68 11.33 -11.26 14.24
CA ARG A 68 10.21 -12.19 14.09
C ARG A 68 8.98 -11.55 13.41
N ASP A 69 8.82 -10.24 13.61
CA ASP A 69 7.72 -9.48 12.98
C ASP A 69 8.01 -9.08 11.53
N THR A 70 9.26 -9.29 11.03
CA THR A 70 9.67 -9.01 9.65
C THR A 70 9.85 -10.26 8.78
N GLU A 71 9.79 -11.48 9.34
CA GLU A 71 9.89 -12.69 8.53
C GLU A 71 8.57 -13.09 7.89
N SER A 72 8.61 -12.99 6.58
CA SER A 72 7.88 -13.76 5.57
C SER A 72 6.45 -14.12 5.92
N VAL A 73 5.55 -13.25 5.55
CA VAL A 73 4.20 -13.68 5.16
C VAL A 73 4.35 -14.54 3.90
N THR A 74 4.62 -15.83 4.07
CA THR A 74 4.13 -16.79 3.10
C THR A 74 2.61 -16.65 3.08
N PRO A 75 1.99 -16.40 1.94
CA PRO A 75 0.55 -16.30 1.85
C PRO A 75 -0.06 -17.70 1.92
N SER A 76 -0.22 -18.25 3.12
CA SER A 76 -1.04 -19.40 3.38
C SER A 76 -2.28 -18.99 4.17
N THR A 77 -3.13 -18.26 3.53
CA THR A 77 -4.56 -18.27 3.87
C THR A 77 -5.28 -18.05 2.57
N THR A 78 -6.05 -19.04 2.20
CA THR A 78 -6.94 -19.09 1.05
C THR A 78 -7.91 -17.89 1.08
N TYR A 79 -7.39 -16.70 0.73
CA TYR A 79 -8.23 -15.62 0.24
C TYR A 79 -8.65 -16.07 -1.17
N LYS A 80 -9.89 -16.51 -1.31
CA LYS A 80 -10.53 -16.54 -2.63
C LYS A 80 -10.69 -15.07 -3.02
N PRO A 81 -9.90 -14.52 -3.95
CA PRO A 81 -10.23 -13.23 -4.51
C PRO A 81 -11.58 -13.38 -5.20
N ALA A 82 -12.46 -12.40 -4.99
CA ALA A 82 -13.73 -12.31 -5.73
C ALA A 82 -13.51 -12.12 -7.24
N TYR A 83 -12.26 -12.09 -7.67
CA TYR A 83 -11.80 -12.06 -9.04
C TYR A 83 -10.79 -13.19 -9.28
N GLN A 84 -11.16 -14.16 -10.10
CA GLN A 84 -10.23 -15.11 -10.71
C GLN A 84 -9.86 -14.55 -12.07
N PRO A 85 -8.57 -14.23 -12.33
CA PRO A 85 -8.16 -13.90 -13.69
C PRO A 85 -8.47 -15.10 -14.60
N PRO A 86 -8.97 -14.89 -15.82
CA PRO A 86 -9.19 -15.96 -16.76
C PRO A 86 -7.85 -16.68 -17.00
N LYS A 87 -7.86 -18.02 -16.88
CA LYS A 87 -6.70 -18.85 -17.23
C LYS A 87 -6.29 -18.52 -18.66
N PRO A 88 -4.99 -18.31 -18.95
CA PRO A 88 -4.56 -18.15 -20.33
C PRO A 88 -5.00 -19.35 -21.13
N SER A 89 -5.87 -19.13 -22.11
CA SER A 89 -6.33 -20.17 -23.03
C SER A 89 -5.14 -20.59 -23.88
N GLN A 90 -4.62 -21.80 -23.64
CA GLN A 90 -3.75 -22.51 -24.58
C GLN A 90 -4.59 -22.91 -25.81
N LYS A 91 -4.96 -21.93 -26.60
CA LYS A 91 -5.51 -22.20 -27.94
C LYS A 91 -5.04 -21.11 -28.87
N LEU A 92 -4.33 -21.54 -29.91
CA LEU A 92 -3.96 -20.81 -31.11
C LEU A 92 -2.42 -20.71 -31.33
N LEU A 93 -1.84 -21.88 -31.51
CA LEU A 93 -0.79 -22.05 -32.50
C LEU A 93 -1.47 -22.71 -33.70
N ASN A 94 -2.01 -21.91 -34.59
CA ASN A 94 -2.38 -22.17 -35.99
C ASN A 94 -3.67 -21.42 -36.29
N ASP A 95 -3.55 -20.21 -36.83
CA ASP A 95 -4.46 -19.75 -37.87
C ASP A 95 -3.90 -18.47 -38.52
N ASN A 96 -3.98 -18.39 -39.82
CA ASN A 96 -3.57 -17.30 -40.70
C ASN A 96 -4.03 -15.91 -40.22
N PRO A 97 -3.24 -14.84 -40.42
CA PRO A 97 -3.66 -13.50 -40.04
C PRO A 97 -4.85 -13.04 -40.86
N SER A 98 -5.98 -12.84 -40.19
CA SER A 98 -7.16 -12.14 -40.72
C SER A 98 -6.81 -10.66 -40.95
N PRO A 99 -7.24 -10.02 -42.05
CA PRO A 99 -6.95 -8.63 -42.39
C PRO A 99 -7.66 -7.59 -41.51
N TYR A 100 -8.40 -8.00 -40.51
CA TYR A 100 -9.04 -7.13 -39.51
C TYR A 100 -8.49 -7.43 -38.12
N ALA A 101 -7.18 -7.18 -37.96
CA ALA A 101 -6.61 -7.10 -36.62
C ALA A 101 -7.15 -5.82 -35.97
N ASP A 102 -8.10 -5.99 -35.06
CA ASP A 102 -8.50 -4.97 -34.09
C ASP A 102 -7.23 -4.38 -33.47
N SER A 103 -7.13 -3.05 -33.57
CA SER A 103 -6.11 -2.26 -32.90
C SER A 103 -6.33 -2.35 -31.39
N ASN A 104 -5.92 -3.46 -30.79
CA ASN A 104 -5.72 -3.55 -29.36
C ASN A 104 -4.55 -2.61 -29.03
N PRO A 105 -4.74 -1.50 -28.29
CA PRO A 105 -3.63 -0.64 -27.94
C PRO A 105 -2.61 -1.48 -27.20
N GLU A 106 -1.37 -1.55 -27.69
CA GLU A 106 -0.27 -2.29 -27.09
C GLU A 106 -0.27 -2.04 -25.59
N GLN A 107 -0.34 -3.12 -24.81
CA GLN A 107 -0.27 -2.98 -23.36
C GLN A 107 1.01 -2.23 -23.00
N PRO A 108 0.94 -1.19 -22.16
CA PRO A 108 2.13 -0.42 -21.83
C PRO A 108 3.17 -1.32 -21.18
N TYR A 109 4.38 -1.31 -21.71
CA TYR A 109 5.51 -2.14 -21.28
C TYR A 109 6.06 -1.76 -19.89
N GLY A 110 5.57 -0.67 -19.28
CA GLY A 110 6.07 -0.18 -17.98
C GLY A 110 5.31 1.04 -17.46
N TRP A 111 5.72 1.46 -16.28
CA TRP A 111 5.17 2.65 -15.65
C TRP A 111 5.64 3.93 -16.33
N SER A 112 4.73 4.83 -16.58
CA SER A 112 5.01 6.14 -17.13
C SER A 112 3.97 7.15 -16.67
N LEU A 113 4.34 8.45 -16.68
CA LEU A 113 3.42 9.51 -16.30
C LEU A 113 2.24 9.60 -17.31
N SER A 114 2.46 9.26 -18.57
CA SER A 114 1.40 9.18 -19.59
C SER A 114 0.40 8.07 -19.26
N LEU A 115 0.85 6.87 -18.91
CA LEU A 115 -0.01 5.79 -18.44
C LEU A 115 -0.79 6.20 -17.20
N LEU A 116 -0.10 6.72 -16.17
CA LEU A 116 -0.76 7.12 -14.92
C LEU A 116 -1.84 8.20 -15.15
N ARG A 117 -1.60 9.11 -16.10
CA ARG A 117 -2.56 10.14 -16.48
C ARG A 117 -3.70 9.65 -17.38
N SER A 118 -3.50 8.53 -18.09
CA SER A 118 -4.56 7.93 -18.92
C SER A 118 -5.60 7.19 -18.09
N LEU A 119 -5.24 6.76 -16.87
CA LEU A 119 -6.17 6.08 -15.97
C LEU A 119 -7.38 6.98 -15.67
N GLU A 120 -8.56 6.43 -15.78
CA GLU A 120 -9.76 7.10 -15.32
C GLU A 120 -9.76 7.21 -13.78
N TRP A 121 -10.54 8.10 -13.21
CA TRP A 121 -10.48 8.48 -11.79
C TRP A 121 -10.65 7.29 -10.84
N LYS A 122 -11.61 6.39 -11.10
CA LYS A 122 -11.87 5.24 -10.23
C LYS A 122 -10.73 4.21 -10.31
N ARG A 123 -10.21 3.95 -11.50
CA ARG A 123 -9.04 3.07 -11.69
C ARG A 123 -7.80 3.62 -10.97
N PHE A 124 -7.61 4.92 -10.97
CA PHE A 124 -6.53 5.57 -10.24
C PHE A 124 -6.67 5.40 -8.73
N GLU A 125 -7.87 5.60 -8.16
CA GLU A 125 -8.15 5.36 -6.74
C GLU A 125 -7.93 3.88 -6.36
N ASP A 126 -8.43 2.95 -7.18
CA ASP A 126 -8.25 1.51 -6.96
C ASP A 126 -6.78 1.10 -7.04
N LEU A 127 -6.00 1.70 -7.96
CA LEU A 127 -4.55 1.50 -8.03
C LEU A 127 -3.85 1.98 -6.76
N CYS A 128 -4.20 3.14 -6.23
CA CYS A 128 -3.65 3.65 -4.97
C CYS A 128 -3.97 2.69 -3.80
N ASN A 129 -5.17 2.11 -3.79
CA ASN A 129 -5.55 1.12 -2.78
C ASN A 129 -4.75 -0.18 -2.91
N GLU A 130 -4.57 -0.70 -4.12
CA GLU A 130 -3.74 -1.89 -4.36
C GLU A 130 -2.25 -1.62 -4.04
N TYR A 131 -1.74 -0.41 -4.31
CA TYR A 131 -0.40 -0.01 -3.89
C TYR A 131 -0.23 -0.13 -2.37
N HIS A 132 -1.15 0.38 -1.57
CA HIS A 132 -1.10 0.25 -0.12
C HIS A 132 -1.16 -1.22 0.34
N ARG A 133 -1.92 -2.08 -0.35
CA ARG A 133 -1.98 -3.52 -0.07
C ARG A 133 -0.67 -4.22 -0.40
N GLU A 134 -0.06 -3.90 -1.53
CA GLU A 134 1.27 -4.43 -1.90
C GLU A 134 2.37 -3.93 -0.94
N CYS A 135 2.20 -2.76 -0.30
CA CYS A 135 3.04 -2.31 0.82
C CYS A 135 2.76 -3.06 2.13
N GLY A 136 1.85 -4.04 2.14
CA GLY A 136 1.52 -4.85 3.32
C GLY A 136 0.53 -4.20 4.29
N LEU A 137 -0.12 -3.10 3.91
CA LEU A 137 -1.16 -2.46 4.73
C LEU A 137 -2.53 -3.10 4.49
N ARG A 138 -3.36 -3.12 5.53
CA ARG A 138 -4.78 -3.41 5.36
C ARG A 138 -5.49 -2.13 4.96
N SER A 139 -6.12 -2.11 3.79
CA SER A 139 -6.80 -0.92 3.27
C SER A 139 -8.22 -1.22 2.81
N THR A 140 -9.08 -0.22 2.90
CA THR A 140 -10.44 -0.26 2.35
C THR A 140 -10.73 1.04 1.61
N THR A 141 -11.34 0.93 0.44
CA THR A 141 -11.87 2.12 -0.27
C THR A 141 -13.19 2.54 0.36
N THR A 142 -13.44 3.84 0.40
CA THR A 142 -14.75 4.40 0.69
C THR A 142 -15.66 4.18 -0.52
N GLY A 143 -16.98 4.14 -0.28
CA GLY A 143 -17.97 3.95 -1.35
C GLY A 143 -18.02 5.09 -2.36
N LEU A 144 -18.83 4.92 -3.40
CA LEU A 144 -19.15 6.00 -4.33
C LEU A 144 -20.04 7.03 -3.62
N GLY A 145 -19.54 8.24 -3.37
CA GLY A 145 -20.32 9.29 -2.71
C GLY A 145 -19.46 10.41 -2.11
N ALA A 146 -20.11 11.31 -1.36
CA ALA A 146 -19.46 12.43 -0.70
C ALA A 146 -19.02 12.05 0.71
N ASP A 147 -17.90 11.32 0.83
CA ASP A 147 -17.38 10.80 2.10
C ASP A 147 -16.31 11.71 2.72
N GLY A 148 -16.55 13.03 2.69
CA GLY A 148 -15.60 13.99 3.28
C GLY A 148 -14.24 14.08 2.57
N GLY A 149 -14.08 13.44 1.39
CA GLY A 149 -12.88 13.49 0.57
C GLY A 149 -11.83 12.43 0.90
N VAL A 150 -12.14 11.45 1.76
CA VAL A 150 -11.28 10.26 1.97
C VAL A 150 -11.66 9.18 0.98
N ASP A 151 -10.68 8.70 0.23
CA ASP A 151 -10.89 7.63 -0.75
C ASP A 151 -10.43 6.27 -0.22
N ILE A 152 -9.44 6.25 0.70
CA ILE A 152 -8.88 5.01 1.27
C ILE A 152 -8.63 5.19 2.76
N ARG A 153 -9.05 4.20 3.58
CA ARG A 153 -8.71 4.07 4.99
C ARG A 153 -7.67 2.97 5.17
N LEU A 154 -6.62 3.29 5.94
CA LEU A 154 -5.50 2.38 6.21
C LEU A 154 -5.54 1.92 7.66
N PHE A 155 -5.47 0.61 7.86
CA PHE A 155 -5.61 0.00 9.18
C PHE A 155 -4.33 -0.73 9.57
N HIS A 156 -4.02 -0.67 10.85
CA HIS A 156 -2.95 -1.46 11.42
C HIS A 156 -3.29 -2.95 11.30
N ARG A 157 -2.33 -3.75 10.79
CA ARG A 157 -2.61 -5.13 10.36
C ARG A 157 -3.04 -6.05 11.50
N LYS A 158 -2.47 -5.87 12.71
CA LYS A 158 -2.76 -6.73 13.88
C LYS A 158 -3.93 -6.21 14.71
N SER A 159 -3.96 -4.92 15.05
CA SER A 159 -5.00 -4.35 15.91
C SER A 159 -6.31 -4.04 15.19
N GLY A 160 -6.26 -3.87 13.86
CA GLY A 160 -7.42 -3.41 13.08
C GLY A 160 -7.76 -1.93 13.29
N GLU A 161 -6.93 -1.19 14.00
CA GLU A 161 -7.09 0.22 14.29
C GLU A 161 -6.85 1.07 13.03
N LEU A 162 -7.65 2.12 12.84
CA LEU A 162 -7.46 3.10 11.76
C LEU A 162 -6.23 3.95 12.08
N ILE A 163 -5.21 3.92 11.22
CA ILE A 163 -3.93 4.59 11.45
C ILE A 163 -3.66 5.75 10.50
N ALA A 164 -4.27 5.73 9.33
CA ALA A 164 -4.09 6.77 8.32
C ALA A 164 -5.25 6.83 7.34
N VAL A 165 -5.38 7.94 6.64
CA VAL A 165 -6.33 8.14 5.55
C VAL A 165 -5.60 8.62 4.30
N THR A 166 -6.10 8.21 3.12
CA THR A 166 -5.54 8.65 1.83
C THR A 166 -6.64 9.28 0.99
N GLN A 167 -6.34 10.44 0.42
CA GLN A 167 -7.14 11.09 -0.62
C GLN A 167 -6.44 10.95 -1.96
N CYS A 168 -7.18 10.58 -2.99
CA CYS A 168 -6.69 10.37 -4.35
C CYS A 168 -7.36 11.36 -5.31
N LYS A 169 -6.59 11.97 -6.20
CA LYS A 169 -7.14 12.88 -7.21
C LYS A 169 -6.47 12.67 -8.58
N ALA A 170 -7.22 12.08 -9.51
CA ALA A 170 -6.80 11.95 -10.90
C ALA A 170 -6.92 13.31 -11.63
N ARG A 171 -6.02 14.25 -11.31
CA ARG A 171 -5.97 15.60 -11.89
C ARG A 171 -4.66 15.83 -12.62
N SER A 172 -4.66 15.69 -13.94
CA SER A 172 -3.47 15.96 -14.77
C SER A 172 -3.35 17.43 -15.24
N ASN A 173 -4.45 18.21 -15.20
CA ASN A 173 -4.52 19.51 -15.88
C ASN A 173 -4.37 20.71 -14.94
N ARG A 174 -4.45 20.52 -13.63
CA ARG A 174 -4.33 21.59 -12.62
C ARG A 174 -3.62 21.05 -11.40
N PRO A 175 -2.64 21.76 -10.85
CA PRO A 175 -2.05 21.43 -9.57
C PRO A 175 -3.10 21.35 -8.46
N ILE A 176 -2.87 20.50 -7.49
CA ILE A 176 -3.68 20.41 -6.26
C ILE A 176 -3.37 21.61 -5.39
N GLY A 177 -4.38 22.41 -5.09
CA GLY A 177 -4.26 23.59 -4.26
C GLY A 177 -4.32 23.29 -2.76
N VAL A 178 -3.94 24.27 -1.96
CA VAL A 178 -3.91 24.21 -0.48
C VAL A 178 -5.27 23.89 0.13
N ASP A 179 -6.37 24.28 -0.50
CA ASP A 179 -7.72 24.05 0.03
C ASP A 179 -8.07 22.56 0.11
N LEU A 180 -7.64 21.77 -0.88
CA LEU A 180 -7.86 20.32 -0.86
C LEU A 180 -6.98 19.62 0.19
N VAL A 181 -5.75 20.12 0.40
CA VAL A 181 -4.88 19.61 1.47
C VAL A 181 -5.43 19.97 2.85
N ARG A 182 -5.97 21.20 3.01
CA ARG A 182 -6.66 21.60 4.24
C ARG A 182 -7.92 20.78 4.53
N GLN A 183 -8.65 20.40 3.48
CA GLN A 183 -9.79 19.48 3.61
C GLN A 183 -9.36 18.12 4.16
N LEU A 184 -8.25 17.56 3.65
CA LEU A 184 -7.68 16.30 4.17
C LEU A 184 -7.29 16.44 5.64
N LEU A 185 -6.65 17.55 6.04
CA LEU A 185 -6.31 17.84 7.43
C LEU A 185 -7.56 17.84 8.34
N GLY A 186 -8.65 18.49 7.89
CA GLY A 186 -9.92 18.46 8.60
C GLY A 186 -10.46 17.05 8.77
N THR A 187 -10.34 16.22 7.75
CA THR A 187 -10.76 14.81 7.80
C THR A 187 -9.87 13.97 8.73
N MET A 188 -8.53 14.17 8.71
CA MET A 188 -7.62 13.52 9.66
C MET A 188 -8.02 13.82 11.11
N THR A 189 -8.36 15.08 11.39
CA THR A 189 -8.82 15.51 12.72
C THR A 189 -10.14 14.85 13.09
N HIS A 190 -11.09 14.78 12.19
CA HIS A 190 -12.39 14.13 12.42
C HIS A 190 -12.26 12.64 12.66
N GLU A 191 -11.47 11.94 11.84
CA GLU A 191 -11.21 10.49 11.94
C GLU A 191 -10.21 10.15 13.06
N LYS A 192 -9.61 11.17 13.70
CA LYS A 192 -8.61 11.06 14.78
C LYS A 192 -7.38 10.24 14.36
N VAL A 193 -6.92 10.40 13.13
CA VAL A 193 -5.74 9.73 12.60
C VAL A 193 -4.53 10.65 12.56
N PRO A 194 -3.32 10.15 12.87
CA PRO A 194 -2.11 10.97 12.92
C PRO A 194 -1.49 11.26 11.56
N ILE A 195 -1.86 10.51 10.50
CA ILE A 195 -1.21 10.59 9.18
C ILE A 195 -2.28 10.70 8.10
N GLY A 196 -2.08 11.63 7.17
CA GLY A 196 -2.82 11.74 5.91
C GLY A 196 -1.89 11.61 4.71
N THR A 197 -2.35 10.97 3.66
CA THR A 197 -1.64 10.92 2.38
C THR A 197 -2.51 11.52 1.29
N PHE A 198 -1.95 12.37 0.45
CA PHE A 198 -2.64 12.90 -0.72
C PHE A 198 -1.90 12.43 -1.98
N ILE A 199 -2.52 11.57 -2.79
CA ILE A 199 -1.92 11.03 -4.02
C ILE A 199 -2.60 11.66 -5.24
N THR A 200 -1.82 12.15 -6.21
CA THR A 200 -2.36 12.67 -7.47
C THR A 200 -1.52 12.22 -8.66
N ASN A 201 -2.12 12.08 -9.84
CA ASN A 201 -1.39 11.89 -11.09
C ASN A 201 -0.91 13.22 -11.71
N GLY A 202 -1.17 14.35 -11.03
CA GLY A 202 -0.73 15.71 -11.35
C GLY A 202 0.42 16.18 -10.46
N THR A 203 0.34 17.44 -10.03
CA THR A 203 1.32 18.11 -9.15
C THR A 203 0.61 18.87 -8.05
N PHE A 204 1.36 19.42 -7.10
CA PHE A 204 0.86 20.29 -6.03
C PHE A 204 1.29 21.74 -6.24
N THR A 205 0.59 22.68 -5.62
CA THR A 205 1.01 24.07 -5.53
C THR A 205 1.96 24.26 -4.35
N LYS A 206 2.85 25.27 -4.40
CA LYS A 206 3.75 25.60 -3.27
C LYS A 206 3.02 25.78 -1.94
N PRO A 207 1.90 26.54 -1.86
CA PRO A 207 1.14 26.67 -0.60
C PRO A 207 0.59 25.33 -0.09
N ALA A 208 0.29 24.36 -0.98
CA ALA A 208 -0.14 23.02 -0.57
C ALA A 208 1.02 22.22 0.03
N GLU A 209 2.23 22.35 -0.55
CA GLU A 209 3.44 21.69 -0.05
C GLU A 209 3.87 22.27 1.31
N GLU A 210 3.75 23.58 1.49
CA GLU A 210 4.06 24.25 2.75
C GLU A 210 3.14 23.79 3.88
N LEU A 211 1.82 23.79 3.67
CA LEU A 211 0.85 23.29 4.65
C LEU A 211 1.11 21.83 5.02
N ALA A 212 1.40 20.99 4.03
CA ALA A 212 1.59 19.55 4.26
C ALA A 212 2.82 19.26 5.14
N LYS A 213 3.88 20.08 5.07
CA LYS A 213 5.08 19.93 5.90
C LYS A 213 4.81 20.15 7.39
N GLU A 214 3.86 21.02 7.72
CA GLU A 214 3.51 21.38 9.10
C GLU A 214 2.61 20.32 9.76
N ASP A 215 1.79 19.60 8.97
CA ASP A 215 0.64 18.84 9.47
C ASP A 215 0.69 17.32 9.24
N ARG A 216 1.88 16.73 9.10
CA ARG A 216 2.07 15.27 8.87
C ARG A 216 1.26 14.73 7.69
N ILE A 217 1.11 15.54 6.63
CA ILE A 217 0.48 15.14 5.39
C ILE A 217 1.56 14.77 4.38
N ILE A 218 1.48 13.57 3.84
CA ILE A 218 2.39 13.07 2.82
C ILE A 218 1.80 13.41 1.46
N LEU A 219 2.48 14.25 0.68
CA LEU A 219 2.08 14.57 -0.69
C LEU A 219 2.84 13.68 -1.67
N VAL A 220 2.10 12.99 -2.52
CA VAL A 220 2.63 12.10 -3.56
C VAL A 220 2.10 12.57 -4.91
N ASP A 221 2.93 13.25 -5.69
CA ASP A 221 2.60 13.64 -7.06
C ASP A 221 2.79 12.47 -8.03
N GLY A 222 2.41 12.66 -9.30
CA GLY A 222 2.44 11.58 -10.29
C GLY A 222 3.84 11.03 -10.57
N LYS A 223 4.89 11.84 -10.48
CA LYS A 223 6.29 11.38 -10.66
C LYS A 223 6.74 10.57 -9.45
N HIS A 224 6.55 11.12 -8.27
CA HIS A 224 6.89 10.46 -7.00
C HIS A 224 6.13 9.14 -6.83
N PHE A 225 4.85 9.06 -7.26
CA PHE A 225 4.09 7.80 -7.19
C PHE A 225 4.68 6.72 -8.09
N ILE A 226 5.15 7.07 -9.29
CA ILE A 226 5.87 6.13 -10.17
C ILE A 226 7.18 5.69 -9.52
N GLU A 227 7.98 6.60 -8.96
CA GLU A 227 9.21 6.28 -8.26
C GLU A 227 8.98 5.30 -7.10
N LEU A 228 7.93 5.51 -6.30
CA LEU A 228 7.54 4.60 -5.22
C LEU A 228 7.17 3.20 -5.75
N ILE A 229 6.43 3.12 -6.85
CA ILE A 229 6.09 1.84 -7.49
C ILE A 229 7.37 1.15 -8.02
N GLU A 230 8.27 1.90 -8.67
CA GLU A 230 9.50 1.34 -9.24
C GLU A 230 10.49 0.82 -8.18
N GLN A 231 10.40 1.31 -6.95
CA GLN A 231 11.18 0.82 -5.81
C GLN A 231 10.64 -0.49 -5.23
N MET A 232 9.43 -0.91 -5.60
CA MET A 232 8.83 -2.16 -5.12
C MET A 232 9.47 -3.40 -5.76
N PRO A 233 9.31 -4.59 -5.15
CA PRO A 233 9.71 -5.85 -5.76
C PRO A 233 9.12 -6.02 -7.18
N ALA A 234 9.88 -6.63 -8.09
CA ALA A 234 9.48 -6.77 -9.49
C ALA A 234 8.09 -7.42 -9.68
N LEU A 235 7.76 -8.40 -8.83
CA LEU A 235 6.45 -9.06 -8.86
C LEU A 235 5.31 -8.11 -8.46
N SER A 236 5.50 -7.27 -7.43
CA SER A 236 4.51 -6.27 -7.01
C SER A 236 4.30 -5.21 -8.09
N ARG A 237 5.39 -4.72 -8.72
CA ARG A 237 5.30 -3.79 -9.86
C ARG A 237 4.50 -4.36 -11.02
N ALA A 238 4.76 -5.63 -11.37
CA ALA A 238 4.07 -6.32 -12.46
C ALA A 238 2.57 -6.51 -12.13
N ARG A 239 2.22 -6.86 -10.88
CA ARG A 239 0.83 -6.98 -10.44
C ARG A 239 0.09 -5.65 -10.52
N LEU A 240 0.71 -4.57 -10.02
CA LEU A 240 0.12 -3.24 -10.08
C LEU A 240 -0.08 -2.77 -11.52
N LEU A 241 0.89 -3.03 -12.42
CA LEU A 241 0.77 -2.69 -13.84
C LEU A 241 -0.37 -3.46 -14.51
N ALA A 242 -0.42 -4.77 -14.30
CA ALA A 242 -1.50 -5.61 -14.82
C ALA A 242 -2.88 -5.13 -14.31
N PHE A 243 -2.98 -4.83 -13.01
CA PHE A 243 -4.21 -4.28 -12.41
C PHE A 243 -4.60 -2.94 -13.02
N ALA A 244 -3.63 -2.01 -13.18
CA ALA A 244 -3.89 -0.67 -13.71
C ALA A 244 -4.39 -0.69 -15.16
N THR A 245 -3.91 -1.64 -15.96
CA THR A 245 -4.18 -1.73 -17.42
C THR A 245 -5.19 -2.82 -17.79
N GLU A 246 -5.84 -3.45 -16.82
CA GLU A 246 -6.83 -4.46 -17.07
C GLU A 246 -8.12 -3.88 -17.68
N GLY A 247 -8.55 -4.41 -18.82
CA GLY A 247 -9.77 -4.03 -19.51
C GLY A 247 -9.83 -2.56 -19.91
N ASP A 248 -10.99 -1.94 -19.79
CA ASP A 248 -11.16 -0.50 -20.08
C ASP A 248 -10.78 0.35 -18.85
N TYR A 249 -9.53 0.81 -18.83
CA TYR A 249 -8.98 1.64 -17.76
C TYR A 249 -9.01 3.15 -18.06
N THR A 250 -9.50 3.55 -19.24
CA THR A 250 -9.50 4.94 -19.72
C THR A 250 -10.89 5.60 -19.71
N THR A 251 -11.93 4.84 -20.03
CA THR A 251 -13.32 5.34 -20.00
C THR A 251 -13.75 5.60 -18.55
N PRO A 252 -14.21 6.81 -18.19
CA PRO A 252 -14.55 7.12 -16.81
C PRO A 252 -15.75 6.33 -16.31
N THR A 253 -15.67 5.98 -15.03
CA THR A 253 -16.75 5.36 -14.26
C THR A 253 -17.71 6.46 -13.76
N CYS A 254 -19.01 6.20 -13.82
CA CYS A 254 -20.02 7.11 -13.29
C CYS A 254 -19.93 7.18 -11.76
N PRO A 255 -19.72 8.37 -11.15
CA PRO A 255 -19.56 8.50 -9.70
C PRO A 255 -20.81 8.16 -8.89
N HIS A 256 -21.96 8.05 -9.53
CA HIS A 256 -23.23 7.67 -8.88
C HIS A 256 -23.55 6.17 -9.07
N CYS A 257 -23.37 5.64 -10.29
CA CYS A 257 -23.83 4.30 -10.64
C CYS A 257 -22.71 3.24 -10.65
N GLY A 258 -21.43 3.63 -10.61
CA GLY A 258 -20.29 2.70 -10.71
C GLY A 258 -20.11 2.04 -12.09
N ILE A 259 -20.85 2.44 -13.11
CA ILE A 259 -20.77 1.87 -14.46
C ILE A 259 -19.97 2.77 -15.41
N LYS A 260 -19.36 2.18 -16.46
CA LYS A 260 -18.66 2.95 -17.49
C LYS A 260 -19.61 3.91 -18.20
N MET A 261 -19.17 5.15 -18.38
CA MET A 261 -19.90 6.21 -19.05
C MET A 261 -19.78 6.08 -20.58
N VAL A 262 -20.59 6.84 -21.31
CA VAL A 262 -20.57 6.89 -22.78
C VAL A 262 -20.35 8.31 -23.29
N PRO A 263 -19.64 8.50 -24.43
CA PRO A 263 -19.46 9.79 -25.02
C PRO A 263 -20.80 10.35 -25.54
N ARG A 264 -21.04 11.63 -25.29
CA ARG A 264 -22.24 12.37 -25.73
C ARG A 264 -21.82 13.72 -26.29
N THR A 265 -22.60 14.26 -27.22
CA THR A 265 -22.38 15.59 -27.77
C THR A 265 -23.53 16.51 -27.36
N ASN A 266 -23.19 17.66 -26.84
CA ASN A 266 -24.17 18.70 -26.54
C ASN A 266 -24.68 19.31 -27.86
N ARG A 267 -25.96 19.14 -28.19
CA ARG A 267 -26.56 19.61 -29.46
C ARG A 267 -26.49 21.12 -29.64
N ARG A 268 -26.50 21.91 -28.53
CA ARG A 268 -26.48 23.39 -28.61
C ARG A 268 -25.08 23.97 -28.71
N LYS A 269 -24.09 23.35 -27.97
CA LYS A 269 -22.72 23.87 -27.85
C LYS A 269 -21.69 23.09 -28.67
N GLY A 270 -22.06 21.95 -29.26
CA GLY A 270 -21.18 21.09 -30.06
C GLY A 270 -20.09 20.37 -29.25
N ASN A 271 -19.94 20.67 -27.95
CA ASN A 271 -18.89 20.04 -27.14
C ASN A 271 -19.24 18.62 -26.72
N LYS A 272 -18.24 17.75 -26.68
CA LYS A 272 -18.35 16.36 -26.20
C LYS A 272 -18.24 16.30 -24.69
N PHE A 273 -18.92 15.35 -24.06
CA PHE A 273 -18.88 15.07 -22.63
C PHE A 273 -19.19 13.60 -22.36
N TRP A 274 -18.83 13.09 -21.19
CA TRP A 274 -19.21 11.77 -20.74
C TRP A 274 -20.58 11.83 -20.06
N GLY A 275 -21.52 11.00 -20.51
CA GLY A 275 -22.86 10.87 -19.91
C GLY A 275 -23.04 9.48 -19.30
N CYS A 276 -23.78 9.39 -18.19
CA CYS A 276 -24.09 8.10 -17.60
C CYS A 276 -24.93 7.25 -18.55
N LYS A 277 -24.59 5.97 -18.68
CA LYS A 277 -25.35 4.99 -19.50
C LYS A 277 -26.76 4.75 -18.95
N ASN A 278 -26.97 4.93 -17.64
CA ASN A 278 -28.26 4.79 -16.97
C ASN A 278 -29.17 6.04 -17.12
N TYR A 279 -28.81 7.01 -17.96
CA TYR A 279 -29.69 8.19 -18.23
C TYR A 279 -31.08 7.81 -18.74
N THR A 280 -31.18 6.70 -19.48
CA THR A 280 -32.44 6.20 -20.05
C THR A 280 -33.18 5.22 -19.14
N LYS A 281 -32.64 4.87 -17.98
CA LYS A 281 -33.29 4.01 -16.99
C LYS A 281 -34.16 4.83 -16.02
N TYR A 282 -35.02 4.16 -15.29
CA TYR A 282 -35.82 4.80 -14.25
C TYR A 282 -35.36 4.31 -12.84
N PRO A 283 -35.07 5.22 -11.90
CA PRO A 283 -34.87 6.66 -12.06
C PRO A 283 -33.62 6.98 -12.89
N PRO A 284 -33.64 8.04 -13.74
CA PRO A 284 -32.56 8.37 -14.64
C PRO A 284 -31.33 8.92 -13.88
N CYS A 285 -30.16 8.42 -14.20
CA CYS A 285 -28.93 9.01 -13.71
C CYS A 285 -28.45 10.16 -14.59
N LYS A 286 -28.46 11.39 -14.07
CA LYS A 286 -28.11 12.62 -14.80
C LYS A 286 -26.61 12.99 -14.68
N GLN A 287 -25.75 12.10 -14.21
CA GLN A 287 -24.33 12.39 -14.04
C GLN A 287 -23.62 12.60 -15.37
N ILE A 288 -22.85 13.67 -15.43
CA ILE A 288 -22.00 14.04 -16.56
C ILE A 288 -20.57 14.33 -16.06
N LEU A 289 -19.58 13.99 -16.89
CA LEU A 289 -18.19 14.37 -16.69
C LEU A 289 -17.66 15.06 -17.95
N GLN A 290 -16.78 16.04 -17.77
CA GLN A 290 -16.14 16.71 -18.90
C GLN A 290 -15.07 15.79 -19.53
N MET A 291 -14.99 15.78 -20.86
CA MET A 291 -13.88 15.12 -21.53
C MET A 291 -12.57 15.87 -21.29
N ARG A 292 -11.49 15.14 -21.10
CA ARG A 292 -10.14 15.74 -21.03
C ARG A 292 -9.82 16.34 -22.38
N LYS A 293 -9.27 17.55 -22.41
CA LYS A 293 -8.76 18.13 -23.66
C LYS A 293 -7.56 17.29 -24.13
N GLY A 294 -7.63 16.73 -25.35
CA GLY A 294 -6.55 15.96 -25.94
C GLY A 294 -6.82 14.45 -26.11
N THR A 295 -8.05 13.98 -25.94
CA THR A 295 -8.50 12.61 -26.26
C THR A 295 -9.45 12.63 -27.48
N ASP A 296 -9.00 13.25 -28.56
CA ASP A 296 -9.64 13.11 -29.89
C ASP A 296 -8.97 11.99 -30.69
#